data_4e985b16be8e55fea78b645b3ea44ef4
#
_entry.id   4e985b16be8e55fea78b645b3ea44ef4
#
_cell.length_a   1.000
_cell.length_b   1.000
_cell.length_c   1.000
_cell.angle_alpha   90.00
_cell.angle_beta   90.00
_cell.angle_gamma   90.00
#
_symmetry.space_group_name_H-M   'P 1'
#
loop_
_entity.id
_entity.type
_entity.pdbx_description
1 polymer ?
#
loop_
_entity_poly.entity_id
_entity_poly.type
_entity_poly.pdbx_seq_one_letter_code
_entity_poly.pdbx_strand_id
1 'polypeptide(L)'
;MKTVYEEIGEKLGQLVAQKNAAYGSAFDKSGEILKVLYPNGIKPDQYTDALGTIRVIDKLFRIATARDAFGESPWQDIAGYGILGAARKENESRQISNKHDKKMDINLKEVKKRK
;
A
#
# COMPACT_ATOMS: atom_id res chain seq x y z
N MET A 1 0.47 29.44 31.46
CA MET A 1 -0.72 28.90 30.75
C MET A 1 -0.24 28.20 29.46
N LYS A 2 -0.65 26.97 29.23
CA LYS A 2 -0.28 26.24 28.02
C LYS A 2 -1.04 26.76 26.81
N THR A 3 -0.39 26.78 25.66
CA THR A 3 -1.02 27.07 24.38
C THR A 3 -1.89 25.88 23.92
N VAL A 4 -2.80 26.14 22.99
CA VAL A 4 -3.61 25.09 22.35
C VAL A 4 -2.68 24.04 21.69
N TYR A 5 -1.56 24.47 21.10
CA TYR A 5 -0.58 23.60 20.46
C TYR A 5 0.08 22.64 21.46
N GLU A 6 0.45 23.14 22.64
CA GLU A 6 1.04 22.31 23.70
C GLU A 6 0.05 21.29 24.23
N GLU A 7 -1.22 21.67 24.41
CA GLU A 7 -2.28 20.77 24.87
C GLU A 7 -2.52 19.63 23.86
N ILE A 8 -2.59 19.95 22.58
CA ILE A 8 -2.73 18.95 21.50
C ILE A 8 -1.52 18.03 21.51
N GLY A 9 -0.31 18.58 21.63
CA GLY A 9 0.93 17.82 21.65
C GLY A 9 0.98 16.80 22.79
N GLU A 10 0.54 17.19 23.98
CA GLU A 10 0.49 16.27 25.15
C GLU A 10 -0.48 15.11 24.91
N LYS A 11 -1.70 15.41 24.44
CA LYS A 11 -2.71 14.39 24.17
C LYS A 11 -2.25 13.43 23.08
N LEU A 12 -1.69 13.95 21.99
CA LEU A 12 -1.16 13.13 20.89
C LEU A 12 0.03 12.30 21.35
N GLY A 13 0.92 12.87 22.18
CA GLY A 13 2.07 12.14 22.72
C GLY A 13 1.64 10.92 23.52
N GLN A 14 0.63 11.05 24.34
CA GLN A 14 0.09 9.93 25.12
C GLN A 14 -0.51 8.86 24.22
N LEU A 15 -1.29 9.26 23.21
CA LEU A 15 -1.90 8.34 22.25
C LEU A 15 -0.83 7.60 21.42
N VAL A 16 0.17 8.32 20.95
CA VAL A 16 1.29 7.73 20.18
C VAL A 16 2.05 6.71 21.02
N ALA A 17 2.34 7.03 22.29
CA ALA A 17 3.02 6.10 23.19
C ALA A 17 2.21 4.80 23.37
N GLN A 18 0.91 4.90 23.54
CA GLN A 18 0.02 3.75 23.68
C GLN A 18 0.00 2.89 22.42
N LYS A 19 -0.16 3.52 21.25
CA LYS A 19 -0.20 2.81 19.96
C LYS A 19 1.13 2.15 19.65
N ASN A 20 2.25 2.84 19.88
CA ASN A 20 3.58 2.31 19.62
C ASN A 20 3.86 1.07 20.50
N ALA A 21 3.51 1.13 21.78
CA ALA A 21 3.65 -0.01 22.69
C ALA A 21 2.74 -1.16 22.26
N ALA A 22 1.49 -0.86 21.86
CA ALA A 22 0.51 -1.88 21.45
C ALA A 22 0.94 -2.62 20.18
N TYR A 23 1.58 -1.93 19.23
CA TYR A 23 1.91 -2.50 17.91
C TYR A 23 3.39 -2.85 17.74
N GLY A 24 4.14 -2.97 18.83
CA GLY A 24 5.51 -3.49 18.78
C GLY A 24 6.52 -2.60 18.07
N SER A 25 6.34 -1.28 18.12
CA SER A 25 7.24 -0.31 17.48
C SER A 25 7.29 -0.47 15.95
N ALA A 26 6.14 -0.72 15.33
CA ALA A 26 6.03 -0.93 13.89
C ALA A 26 6.65 0.22 13.06
N PHE A 27 6.52 1.46 13.53
CA PHE A 27 7.07 2.62 12.83
C PHE A 27 8.57 2.51 12.61
N ASP A 28 9.32 2.11 13.65
CA ASP A 28 10.77 2.00 13.56
C ASP A 28 11.21 0.73 12.82
N LYS A 29 10.48 -0.38 12.99
CA LYS A 29 10.84 -1.69 12.44
C LYS A 29 10.46 -1.87 10.97
N SER A 30 9.47 -1.17 10.50
CA SER A 30 8.97 -1.30 9.11
C SER A 30 10.06 -0.97 8.07
N GLY A 31 10.93 -0.01 8.36
CA GLY A 31 12.04 0.34 7.47
C GLY A 31 13.03 -0.81 7.28
N GLU A 32 13.29 -1.59 8.31
CA GLU A 32 14.17 -2.77 8.21
C GLU A 32 13.56 -3.84 7.32
N ILE A 33 12.25 -4.05 7.41
CA ILE A 33 11.54 -4.99 6.54
C ILE A 33 11.62 -4.52 5.08
N LEU A 34 11.47 -3.22 4.83
CA LEU A 34 11.59 -2.67 3.48
C LEU A 34 12.97 -2.88 2.89
N LYS A 35 14.03 -2.80 3.68
CA LYS A 35 15.39 -3.10 3.21
C LYS A 35 15.54 -4.54 2.73
N VAL A 36 14.85 -5.47 3.37
CA VAL A 36 14.85 -6.88 2.96
C VAL A 36 14.10 -7.07 1.66
N LEU A 37 12.92 -6.43 1.51
CA LEU A 37 12.08 -6.55 0.33
C LEU A 37 12.64 -5.81 -0.88
N TYR A 38 13.25 -4.66 -0.66
CA TYR A 38 13.77 -3.78 -1.70
C TYR A 38 15.26 -3.46 -1.44
N PRO A 39 16.14 -4.46 -1.55
CA PRO A 39 17.57 -4.28 -1.20
C PRO A 39 18.28 -3.26 -2.09
N ASN A 40 17.77 -2.99 -3.28
CA ASN A 40 18.36 -2.04 -4.24
C ASN A 40 17.54 -0.74 -4.35
N GLY A 41 16.67 -0.48 -3.36
CA GLY A 41 15.79 0.68 -3.36
C GLY A 41 14.48 0.44 -4.10
N ILE A 42 13.56 1.39 -3.95
CA ILE A 42 12.24 1.33 -4.58
C ILE A 42 12.26 2.19 -5.85
N LYS A 43 11.98 1.60 -6.98
CA LYS A 43 11.94 2.30 -8.27
C LYS A 43 10.58 2.97 -8.47
N PRO A 44 10.49 4.03 -9.32
CA PRO A 44 9.22 4.72 -9.54
C PRO A 44 8.05 3.83 -9.97
N ASP A 45 8.31 2.81 -10.79
CA ASP A 45 7.28 1.86 -11.23
C ASP A 45 6.82 0.91 -10.13
N GLN A 46 7.52 0.89 -8.99
CA GLN A 46 7.20 0.06 -7.82
C GLN A 46 6.48 0.86 -6.71
N TYR A 47 6.31 2.17 -6.85
CA TYR A 47 5.80 3.02 -5.76
C TYR A 47 4.42 2.58 -5.27
N THR A 48 3.49 2.28 -6.14
CA THR A 48 2.13 1.90 -5.74
C THR A 48 2.12 0.58 -4.99
N ASP A 49 2.84 -0.43 -5.49
CA ASP A 49 2.97 -1.71 -4.80
C ASP A 49 3.70 -1.57 -3.47
N ALA A 50 4.75 -0.74 -3.41
CA ALA A 50 5.48 -0.49 -2.18
C ALA A 50 4.61 0.17 -1.11
N LEU A 51 3.77 1.13 -1.47
CA LEU A 51 2.82 1.75 -0.55
C LEU A 51 1.82 0.73 0.00
N GLY A 52 1.30 -0.15 -0.85
CA GLY A 52 0.43 -1.25 -0.43
C GLY A 52 1.14 -2.21 0.52
N THR A 53 2.38 -2.56 0.20
CA THR A 53 3.23 -3.42 1.03
C THR A 53 3.43 -2.83 2.42
N ILE A 54 3.68 -1.53 2.53
CA ILE A 54 3.85 -0.83 3.81
C ILE A 54 2.59 -0.97 4.66
N ARG A 55 1.42 -0.81 4.08
CA ARG A 55 0.15 -0.97 4.78
C ARG A 55 -0.06 -2.40 5.29
N VAL A 56 0.33 -3.39 4.49
CA VAL A 56 0.27 -4.81 4.89
C VAL A 56 1.24 -5.07 6.04
N ILE A 57 2.47 -4.56 5.98
CA ILE A 57 3.46 -4.69 7.06
C ILE A 57 2.89 -4.18 8.38
N ASP A 58 2.23 -3.04 8.37
CA ASP A 58 1.57 -2.47 9.54
C ASP A 58 0.58 -3.46 10.17
N LYS A 59 -0.24 -4.11 9.34
CA LYS A 59 -1.22 -5.10 9.80
C LYS A 59 -0.54 -6.36 10.33
N LEU A 60 0.58 -6.76 9.74
CA LEU A 60 1.37 -7.89 10.23
C LEU A 60 1.90 -7.65 11.64
N PHE A 61 2.33 -6.43 11.96
CA PHE A 61 2.73 -6.08 13.32
C PHE A 61 1.58 -6.20 14.31
N ARG A 62 0.37 -5.81 13.92
CA ARG A 62 -0.82 -5.98 14.77
C ARG A 62 -1.13 -7.46 15.02
N ILE A 63 -1.01 -8.30 14.01
CA ILE A 63 -1.19 -9.76 14.14
C ILE A 63 -0.14 -10.34 15.07
N ALA A 64 1.13 -9.98 14.87
CA ALA A 64 2.25 -10.50 15.64
C ALA A 64 2.17 -10.15 17.13
N THR A 65 1.62 -8.99 17.48
CA THR A 65 1.42 -8.57 18.86
C THR A 65 0.18 -9.17 19.49
N ALA A 66 -0.65 -9.87 18.71
CA ALA A 66 -1.89 -10.53 19.16
C ALA A 66 -2.83 -9.57 19.91
N ARG A 67 -2.81 -8.29 19.55
CA ARG A 67 -3.63 -7.26 20.22
C ARG A 67 -4.64 -6.67 19.26
N ASP A 68 -5.90 -6.91 19.54
CA ASP A 68 -7.02 -6.23 18.89
C ASP A 68 -7.39 -4.98 19.69
N ALA A 69 -6.40 -4.08 19.83
CA ALA A 69 -6.50 -2.93 20.74
C ALA A 69 -7.59 -1.93 20.35
N PHE A 70 -8.03 -1.92 19.08
CA PHE A 70 -8.98 -0.92 18.56
C PHE A 70 -10.15 -1.56 17.81
N GLY A 71 -10.42 -2.84 18.02
CA GLY A 71 -11.57 -3.53 17.43
C GLY A 71 -11.50 -3.74 15.92
N GLU A 72 -10.36 -3.50 15.29
CA GLU A 72 -10.15 -3.69 13.87
C GLU A 72 -9.58 -5.07 13.57
N SER A 73 -10.01 -5.70 12.47
CA SER A 73 -9.45 -6.98 12.02
C SER A 73 -8.29 -6.74 11.04
N PRO A 74 -7.03 -7.00 11.46
CA PRO A 74 -5.90 -6.85 10.54
C PRO A 74 -5.99 -7.76 9.33
N TRP A 75 -6.53 -8.97 9.49
CA TRP A 75 -6.70 -9.92 8.40
C TRP A 75 -7.68 -9.42 7.34
N GLN A 76 -8.78 -8.76 7.74
CA GLN A 76 -9.71 -8.14 6.80
C GLN A 76 -9.06 -7.02 6.02
N ASP A 77 -8.24 -6.21 6.68
CA ASP A 77 -7.51 -5.12 6.04
C ASP A 77 -6.51 -5.67 5.00
N ILE A 78 -5.78 -6.72 5.34
CA ILE A 78 -4.84 -7.37 4.41
C ILE A 78 -5.62 -7.93 3.21
N ALA A 79 -6.74 -8.58 3.43
CA ALA A 79 -7.60 -9.09 2.34
C ALA A 79 -8.07 -7.95 1.43
N GLY A 80 -8.47 -6.82 2.00
CA GLY A 80 -8.87 -5.63 1.25
C GLY A 80 -7.73 -5.09 0.37
N TYR A 81 -6.54 -4.96 0.92
CA TYR A 81 -5.37 -4.53 0.15
C TYR A 81 -5.01 -5.54 -0.94
N GLY A 82 -5.18 -6.84 -0.68
CA GLY A 82 -5.00 -7.88 -1.68
C GLY A 82 -5.96 -7.74 -2.87
N ILE A 83 -7.22 -7.46 -2.60
CA ILE A 83 -8.21 -7.20 -3.64
C ILE A 83 -7.85 -5.96 -4.46
N LEU A 84 -7.45 -4.88 -3.80
CA LEU A 84 -7.04 -3.65 -4.48
C LEU A 84 -5.81 -3.88 -5.37
N GLY A 85 -4.82 -4.61 -4.88
CA GLY A 85 -3.63 -4.93 -5.65
C GLY A 85 -3.93 -5.83 -6.85
N ALA A 86 -4.75 -6.86 -6.67
CA ALA A 86 -5.17 -7.76 -7.73
C ALA A 86 -5.99 -7.01 -8.80
N ALA A 87 -6.90 -6.15 -8.38
CA ALA A 87 -7.70 -5.33 -9.30
C ALA A 87 -6.84 -4.38 -10.13
N ARG A 88 -5.85 -3.77 -9.51
CA ARG A 88 -4.91 -2.88 -10.21
C ARG A 88 -4.16 -3.61 -11.31
N LYS A 89 -3.63 -4.80 -11.02
CA LYS A 89 -2.91 -5.62 -12.00
C LYS A 89 -3.82 -6.05 -13.15
N GLU A 90 -5.03 -6.45 -12.85
CA GLU A 90 -6.03 -6.83 -13.85
C GLU A 90 -6.39 -5.64 -14.75
N ASN A 91 -6.59 -4.46 -14.18
CA ASN A 91 -6.90 -3.26 -14.95
C ASN A 91 -5.75 -2.84 -15.86
N GLU A 92 -4.51 -2.96 -15.40
CA GLU A 92 -3.33 -2.72 -16.22
C GLU A 92 -3.27 -3.68 -17.41
N SER A 93 -3.51 -4.97 -17.19
CA SER A 93 -3.55 -5.98 -18.24
C SER A 93 -4.64 -5.69 -19.28
N ARG A 94 -5.84 -5.29 -18.83
CA ARG A 94 -6.94 -4.91 -19.72
C ARG A 94 -6.61 -3.68 -20.56
N GLN A 95 -5.95 -2.68 -19.97
CA GLN A 95 -5.52 -1.48 -20.70
C GLN A 95 -4.50 -1.81 -21.77
N ILE A 96 -3.53 -2.66 -21.48
CA ILE A 96 -2.52 -3.12 -22.45
C ILE A 96 -3.20 -3.87 -23.58
N SER A 97 -4.10 -4.80 -23.25
CA SER A 97 -4.87 -5.58 -24.22
C SER A 97 -5.69 -4.68 -25.14
N ASN A 98 -6.39 -3.70 -24.58
CA ASN A 98 -7.20 -2.74 -25.35
C ASN A 98 -6.35 -1.89 -26.30
N LYS A 99 -5.19 -1.44 -25.85
CA LYS A 99 -4.25 -0.69 -26.68
C LYS A 99 -3.73 -1.55 -27.85
N HIS A 100 -3.43 -2.80 -27.59
CA HIS A 100 -2.97 -3.75 -28.61
C HIS A 100 -4.07 -3.96 -29.65
N ASP A 101 -5.29 -4.22 -29.24
CA ASP A 101 -6.44 -4.41 -30.13
C ASP A 101 -6.71 -3.18 -31.01
N LYS A 102 -6.62 -1.99 -30.43
CA LYS A 102 -6.77 -0.74 -31.19
C LYS A 102 -5.69 -0.58 -32.26
N LYS A 103 -4.45 -0.91 -31.94
CA LYS A 103 -3.35 -0.89 -32.92
C LYS A 103 -3.57 -1.86 -34.06
N MET A 104 -4.04 -3.06 -33.76
CA MET A 104 -4.35 -4.07 -34.77
C MET A 104 -5.49 -3.59 -35.69
N ASP A 105 -6.54 -3.00 -35.14
CA ASP A 105 -7.64 -2.44 -35.93
C ASP A 105 -7.19 -1.34 -36.87
N ILE A 106 -6.34 -0.44 -36.40
CA ILE A 106 -5.78 0.64 -37.22
C ILE A 106 -4.96 0.06 -38.36
N ASN A 107 -4.12 -0.92 -38.10
CA ASN A 107 -3.29 -1.59 -39.12
C ASN A 107 -4.15 -2.27 -40.18
N LEU A 108 -5.20 -2.97 -39.78
CA LEU A 108 -6.15 -3.62 -40.69
C LEU A 108 -6.86 -2.58 -41.60
N LYS A 109 -7.26 -1.45 -41.03
CA LYS A 109 -7.89 -0.37 -41.79
C LYS A 109 -6.94 0.24 -42.82
N GLU A 110 -5.68 0.43 -42.47
CA GLU A 110 -4.65 0.93 -43.40
C GLU A 110 -4.39 -0.06 -44.52
N VAL A 111 -4.31 -1.34 -44.25
CA VAL A 111 -4.12 -2.39 -45.26
C VAL A 111 -5.30 -2.38 -46.24
N LYS A 112 -6.53 -2.28 -45.74
CA LYS A 112 -7.72 -2.18 -46.61
C LYS A 112 -7.74 -0.97 -47.49
N LYS A 113 -7.22 0.17 -47.04
CA LYS A 113 -7.12 1.41 -47.82
C LYS A 113 -6.10 1.34 -48.93
N ARG A 114 -5.06 0.52 -48.81
CA ARG A 114 -3.98 0.35 -49.78
C ARG A 114 -4.36 -0.58 -50.95
N LYS A 115 -5.44 -1.32 -50.79
CA LYS A 115 -5.99 -2.14 -51.87
C LYS A 115 -6.99 -1.35 -52.73
#